data_0a3618b41ea5bedd3886eddfe35080fa
#
_entry.id   0a3618b41ea5bedd3886eddfe35080fa
#
_cell.length_a   1.000
_cell.length_b   1.000
_cell.length_c   1.000
_cell.angle_alpha   90.00
_cell.angle_beta   90.00
_cell.angle_gamma   90.00
#
_symmetry.space_group_name_H-M   'P 1'
#
loop_
_entity.id
_entity.type
_entity.pdbx_description
1 polymer ?
#
loop_
_entity_poly.entity_id
_entity_poly.type
_entity_poly.pdbx_seq_one_letter_code
_entity_poly.pdbx_strand_id
1 'polypeptide(L)'
;MPKTIYVVDDNDINLQVAEDALKDHYRLMTLPSAKKMFARLEKIKPDLILLDIEMPEMDGFEALKLLKENKDYADIPVIFLTGMTDSATEVRGFELGVIDFIKKPFSAPVLMNHIKTHLDVDELIRERTAQLQQKTVQLQNLQNAIIFSFADMVENRDKGTGGHIERTTSYIKILMDAMAERGVYTEELAEMDVELMISSARLHDVGKITISDAILNKPGKLTDEEYETMKTHCAEGLRITDQIGARTDDVEFLRHARLFAGYHHERWDGKGYPHGLAGTDIPLQGRIMAFADVYDALVSARPYKKPFTGEEAVKIIMEGAGTQYDPLIAEVFYEARDKFMAVEI
;
A
#
# COMPACT_ATOMS: atom_id res chain seq x y z
N MET A 1 12.31 -28.99 8.02
CA MET A 1 11.70 -30.33 7.79
C MET A 1 12.19 -30.83 6.45
N PRO A 2 12.33 -32.16 6.22
CA PRO A 2 12.71 -32.66 4.90
C PRO A 2 11.66 -32.26 3.87
N LYS A 3 12.10 -31.82 2.68
CA LYS A 3 11.24 -31.44 1.55
C LYS A 3 10.46 -32.67 1.06
N THR A 4 9.22 -32.46 0.66
CA THR A 4 8.32 -33.53 0.19
C THR A 4 8.28 -33.55 -1.33
N ILE A 5 8.57 -34.68 -1.96
CA ILE A 5 8.56 -34.85 -3.40
C ILE A 5 7.53 -35.89 -3.79
N TYR A 6 6.71 -35.56 -4.77
CA TYR A 6 5.85 -36.55 -5.42
C TYR A 6 6.53 -37.08 -6.67
N VAL A 7 6.51 -38.39 -6.84
CA VAL A 7 6.95 -39.08 -8.06
C VAL A 7 5.73 -39.77 -8.63
N VAL A 8 5.32 -39.34 -9.81
CA VAL A 8 4.11 -39.82 -10.47
C VAL A 8 4.50 -40.50 -11.78
N ASP A 9 4.36 -41.82 -11.85
CA ASP A 9 4.72 -42.64 -13.00
C ASP A 9 3.89 -43.92 -12.93
N ASP A 10 3.37 -44.41 -14.04
CA ASP A 10 2.58 -45.64 -14.08
C ASP A 10 3.43 -46.94 -14.06
N ASN A 11 4.74 -46.77 -14.26
CA ASN A 11 5.70 -47.86 -14.24
C ASN A 11 6.36 -48.05 -12.86
N ASP A 12 6.06 -49.14 -12.21
CA ASP A 12 6.60 -49.46 -10.89
C ASP A 12 8.14 -49.51 -10.82
N ILE A 13 8.82 -49.85 -11.92
CA ILE A 13 10.30 -49.83 -11.97
C ILE A 13 10.82 -48.41 -11.86
N ASN A 14 10.19 -47.44 -12.56
CA ASN A 14 10.57 -46.02 -12.49
C ASN A 14 10.33 -45.45 -11.09
N LEU A 15 9.20 -45.81 -10.46
CA LEU A 15 8.91 -45.42 -9.08
C LEU A 15 9.95 -45.96 -8.12
N GLN A 16 10.33 -47.23 -8.26
CA GLN A 16 11.34 -47.89 -7.39
C GLN A 16 12.72 -47.23 -7.58
N VAL A 17 13.15 -46.96 -8.80
CA VAL A 17 14.44 -46.28 -9.08
C VAL A 17 14.45 -44.89 -8.46
N ALA A 18 13.37 -44.13 -8.59
CA ALA A 18 13.25 -42.81 -7.99
C ALA A 18 13.23 -42.89 -6.46
N GLU A 19 12.54 -43.88 -5.88
CA GLU A 19 12.51 -44.12 -4.44
C GLU A 19 13.90 -44.43 -3.88
N ASP A 20 14.61 -45.37 -4.49
CA ASP A 20 15.98 -45.75 -4.08
C ASP A 20 16.96 -44.57 -4.21
N ALA A 21 16.77 -43.70 -5.18
CA ALA A 21 17.61 -42.52 -5.37
C ALA A 21 17.37 -41.42 -4.35
N LEU A 22 16.14 -41.22 -3.87
CA LEU A 22 15.72 -40.01 -3.18
C LEU A 22 15.32 -40.20 -1.71
N LYS A 23 14.99 -41.44 -1.26
CA LYS A 23 14.42 -41.70 0.07
C LYS A 23 15.30 -41.25 1.25
N ASP A 24 16.62 -41.24 1.09
CA ASP A 24 17.56 -40.85 2.14
C ASP A 24 17.68 -39.31 2.29
N HIS A 25 17.16 -38.55 1.31
CA HIS A 25 17.32 -37.09 1.24
C HIS A 25 16.00 -36.33 1.37
N TYR A 26 14.89 -36.95 0.92
CA TYR A 26 13.58 -36.31 0.82
C TYR A 26 12.47 -37.18 1.39
N ARG A 27 11.36 -36.57 1.78
CA ARG A 27 10.13 -37.29 2.06
C ARG A 27 9.43 -37.58 0.74
N LEU A 28 9.39 -38.87 0.34
CA LEU A 28 8.82 -39.27 -0.93
C LEU A 28 7.38 -39.74 -0.84
N MET A 29 6.64 -39.49 -1.92
CA MET A 29 5.36 -40.12 -2.21
C MET A 29 5.38 -40.62 -3.65
N THR A 30 5.46 -41.92 -3.82
CA THR A 30 5.36 -42.59 -5.12
C THR A 30 3.89 -42.86 -5.45
N LEU A 31 3.45 -42.44 -6.61
CA LEU A 31 2.05 -42.39 -7.01
C LEU A 31 1.90 -42.96 -8.44
N PRO A 32 1.15 -44.04 -8.65
CA PRO A 32 1.09 -44.74 -9.94
C PRO A 32 0.11 -44.06 -10.94
N SER A 33 -0.42 -42.87 -10.68
CA SER A 33 -1.26 -42.17 -11.62
C SER A 33 -1.51 -40.72 -11.19
N ALA A 34 -1.82 -39.84 -12.13
CA ALA A 34 -2.23 -38.45 -11.89
C ALA A 34 -3.47 -38.37 -10.98
N LYS A 35 -4.44 -39.29 -11.11
CA LYS A 35 -5.63 -39.36 -10.24
C LYS A 35 -5.28 -39.54 -8.77
N LYS A 36 -4.32 -40.43 -8.47
CA LYS A 36 -3.82 -40.65 -7.10
C LYS A 36 -3.01 -39.44 -6.61
N MET A 37 -2.31 -38.75 -7.50
CA MET A 37 -1.63 -37.50 -7.19
C MET A 37 -2.62 -36.43 -6.70
N PHE A 38 -3.70 -36.16 -7.45
CA PHE A 38 -4.70 -35.18 -7.06
C PHE A 38 -5.37 -35.50 -5.74
N ALA A 39 -5.75 -36.75 -5.52
CA ALA A 39 -6.32 -37.19 -4.24
C ALA A 39 -5.35 -37.03 -3.04
N ARG A 40 -4.05 -37.05 -3.31
CA ARG A 40 -3.02 -36.84 -2.28
C ARG A 40 -2.75 -35.35 -2.04
N LEU A 41 -2.81 -34.52 -3.08
CA LEU A 41 -2.65 -33.06 -3.01
C LEU A 41 -3.66 -32.40 -2.06
N GLU A 42 -4.88 -32.93 -1.96
CA GLU A 42 -5.89 -32.45 -0.99
C GLU A 42 -5.42 -32.56 0.47
N LYS A 43 -4.49 -33.47 0.77
CA LYS A 43 -4.03 -33.73 2.14
C LYS A 43 -2.65 -33.16 2.43
N ILE A 44 -1.74 -33.24 1.49
CA ILE A 44 -0.35 -32.83 1.63
C ILE A 44 0.10 -32.18 0.32
N LYS A 45 0.58 -30.94 0.37
CA LYS A 45 1.23 -30.28 -0.76
C LYS A 45 2.72 -30.66 -0.80
N PRO A 46 3.24 -31.12 -1.95
CA PRO A 46 4.68 -31.38 -2.11
C PRO A 46 5.44 -30.07 -2.38
N ASP A 47 6.74 -30.10 -2.15
CA ASP A 47 7.66 -29.04 -2.56
C ASP A 47 8.06 -29.14 -4.04
N LEU A 48 7.91 -30.33 -4.68
CA LEU A 48 8.17 -30.57 -6.09
C LEU A 48 7.44 -31.84 -6.56
N ILE A 49 7.01 -31.85 -7.81
CA ILE A 49 6.41 -33.02 -8.47
C ILE A 49 7.30 -33.47 -9.63
N LEU A 50 7.70 -34.71 -9.63
CA LEU A 50 8.21 -35.41 -10.80
C LEU A 50 7.02 -36.11 -11.45
N LEU A 51 6.71 -35.77 -12.71
CA LEU A 51 5.50 -36.21 -13.38
C LEU A 51 5.84 -36.88 -14.73
N ASP A 52 5.47 -38.11 -14.86
CA ASP A 52 5.57 -38.78 -16.15
C ASP A 52 4.61 -38.18 -17.16
N ILE A 53 5.07 -38.06 -18.41
CA ILE A 53 4.24 -37.58 -19.51
C ILE A 53 3.28 -38.65 -19.98
N GLU A 54 3.77 -39.87 -20.14
CA GLU A 54 3.04 -40.98 -20.74
C GLU A 54 2.37 -41.83 -19.67
N MET A 55 1.15 -41.49 -19.27
CA MET A 55 0.36 -42.25 -18.32
C MET A 55 -1.04 -42.57 -18.86
N PRO A 56 -1.63 -43.73 -18.47
CA PRO A 56 -2.99 -44.07 -18.86
C PRO A 56 -4.03 -43.17 -18.15
N GLU A 57 -5.20 -43.01 -18.73
CA GLU A 57 -6.36 -42.23 -18.28
C GLU A 57 -6.15 -40.70 -18.29
N MET A 58 -5.04 -40.21 -17.78
CA MET A 58 -4.68 -38.78 -17.74
C MET A 58 -3.18 -38.66 -17.97
N ASP A 59 -2.78 -38.06 -19.06
CA ASP A 59 -1.37 -37.83 -19.36
C ASP A 59 -0.77 -36.70 -18.51
N GLY A 60 0.56 -36.58 -18.57
CA GLY A 60 1.28 -35.56 -17.78
C GLY A 60 0.93 -34.12 -18.19
N PHE A 61 0.61 -33.87 -19.45
CA PHE A 61 0.20 -32.54 -19.92
C PHE A 61 -1.18 -32.13 -19.41
N GLU A 62 -2.14 -33.07 -19.43
CA GLU A 62 -3.46 -32.82 -18.86
C GLU A 62 -3.37 -32.59 -17.34
N ALA A 63 -2.57 -33.40 -16.65
CA ALA A 63 -2.34 -33.25 -15.23
C ALA A 63 -1.68 -31.89 -14.88
N LEU A 64 -0.66 -31.47 -15.65
CA LEU A 64 0.01 -30.18 -15.47
C LEU A 64 -0.96 -29.01 -15.69
N LYS A 65 -1.78 -29.08 -16.74
CA LYS A 65 -2.80 -28.04 -17.01
C LYS A 65 -3.75 -27.89 -15.82
N LEU A 66 -4.30 -28.98 -15.30
CA LEU A 66 -5.18 -28.97 -14.12
C LEU A 66 -4.48 -28.43 -12.86
N LEU A 67 -3.19 -28.73 -12.68
CA LEU A 67 -2.41 -28.17 -11.58
C LEU A 67 -2.27 -26.66 -11.70
N LYS A 68 -1.97 -26.14 -12.91
CA LYS A 68 -1.76 -24.70 -13.15
C LYS A 68 -3.05 -23.89 -13.14
N GLU A 69 -4.19 -24.49 -13.47
CA GLU A 69 -5.52 -23.85 -13.37
C GLU A 69 -6.03 -23.73 -11.92
N ASN A 70 -5.49 -24.52 -10.99
CA ASN A 70 -5.89 -24.50 -9.59
C ASN A 70 -4.99 -23.58 -8.77
N LYS A 71 -5.54 -22.48 -8.22
CA LYS A 71 -4.81 -21.49 -7.41
C LYS A 71 -4.04 -22.08 -6.22
N ASP A 72 -4.52 -23.23 -5.70
CA ASP A 72 -3.86 -23.88 -4.57
C ASP A 72 -2.64 -24.72 -4.96
N TYR A 73 -2.51 -25.09 -6.24
CA TYR A 73 -1.45 -25.97 -6.73
C TYR A 73 -0.59 -25.36 -7.83
N ALA A 74 -1.00 -24.21 -8.38
CA ALA A 74 -0.34 -23.56 -9.52
C ALA A 74 1.16 -23.29 -9.29
N ASP A 75 1.52 -22.95 -8.06
CA ASP A 75 2.91 -22.60 -7.68
C ASP A 75 3.80 -23.83 -7.42
N ILE A 76 3.23 -25.04 -7.42
CA ILE A 76 4.05 -26.25 -7.21
C ILE A 76 4.94 -26.46 -8.44
N PRO A 77 6.28 -26.53 -8.26
CA PRO A 77 7.19 -26.81 -9.34
C PRO A 77 7.02 -28.25 -9.85
N VAL A 78 6.91 -28.40 -11.17
CA VAL A 78 6.74 -29.69 -11.85
C VAL A 78 7.90 -29.93 -12.80
N ILE A 79 8.56 -31.06 -12.70
CA ILE A 79 9.56 -31.57 -13.63
C ILE A 79 8.96 -32.76 -14.36
N PHE A 80 9.00 -32.73 -15.69
CA PHE A 80 8.55 -33.87 -16.48
C PHE A 80 9.60 -34.98 -16.55
N LEU A 81 9.14 -36.22 -16.39
CA LEU A 81 9.89 -37.43 -16.74
C LEU A 81 9.47 -37.85 -18.16
N THR A 82 10.40 -37.96 -19.11
CA THR A 82 10.05 -38.18 -20.52
C THR A 82 10.91 -39.22 -21.19
N GLY A 83 10.28 -40.13 -21.96
CA GLY A 83 10.95 -40.99 -22.91
C GLY A 83 11.14 -40.31 -24.30
N MET A 84 10.42 -39.22 -24.55
CA MET A 84 10.46 -38.52 -25.82
C MET A 84 11.65 -37.56 -25.90
N THR A 85 12.15 -37.34 -27.12
CA THR A 85 13.32 -36.48 -27.38
C THR A 85 13.03 -35.41 -28.44
N ASP A 86 11.75 -35.16 -28.75
CA ASP A 86 11.40 -34.16 -29.73
C ASP A 86 11.25 -32.77 -29.10
N SER A 87 11.71 -31.75 -29.81
CA SER A 87 11.68 -30.36 -29.35
C SER A 87 10.26 -29.80 -29.24
N ALA A 88 9.27 -30.36 -29.91
CA ALA A 88 7.89 -29.90 -29.85
C ALA A 88 7.25 -30.21 -28.48
N THR A 89 7.54 -31.40 -27.95
CA THR A 89 7.11 -31.82 -26.60
C THR A 89 7.72 -30.92 -25.52
N GLU A 90 9.00 -30.57 -25.63
CA GLU A 90 9.68 -29.68 -24.68
C GLU A 90 9.08 -28.25 -24.70
N VAL A 91 8.91 -27.68 -25.90
CA VAL A 91 8.31 -26.35 -26.06
C VAL A 91 6.90 -26.30 -25.45
N ARG A 92 6.05 -27.30 -25.77
CA ARG A 92 4.69 -27.39 -25.21
C ARG A 92 4.70 -27.48 -23.68
N GLY A 93 5.64 -28.22 -23.11
CA GLY A 93 5.72 -28.35 -21.64
C GLY A 93 6.11 -27.04 -20.96
N PHE A 94 7.10 -26.33 -21.49
CA PHE A 94 7.49 -25.01 -20.97
C PHE A 94 6.37 -23.97 -21.10
N GLU A 95 5.62 -23.97 -22.21
CA GLU A 95 4.45 -23.09 -22.38
C GLU A 95 3.34 -23.36 -21.35
N LEU A 96 3.20 -24.61 -20.91
CA LEU A 96 2.26 -25.01 -19.86
C LEU A 96 2.80 -24.77 -18.43
N GLY A 97 4.07 -24.39 -18.29
CA GLY A 97 4.67 -24.04 -17.00
C GLY A 97 5.39 -25.19 -16.29
N VAL A 98 5.86 -26.21 -17.03
CA VAL A 98 6.86 -27.14 -16.47
C VAL A 98 8.18 -26.40 -16.27
N ILE A 99 8.92 -26.73 -15.23
CA ILE A 99 10.19 -26.05 -14.94
C ILE A 99 11.40 -26.74 -15.56
N ASP A 100 11.31 -28.05 -15.83
CA ASP A 100 12.41 -28.83 -16.39
C ASP A 100 11.92 -30.20 -16.92
N PHE A 101 12.82 -30.91 -17.61
CA PHE A 101 12.63 -32.24 -18.13
C PHE A 101 13.76 -33.17 -17.70
N ILE A 102 13.43 -34.39 -17.32
CA ILE A 102 14.40 -35.46 -17.03
C ILE A 102 14.12 -36.61 -17.99
N LYS A 103 15.13 -36.95 -18.77
CA LYS A 103 15.03 -38.05 -19.76
C LYS A 103 15.10 -39.41 -19.11
N LYS A 104 14.19 -40.30 -19.50
CA LYS A 104 14.22 -41.75 -19.14
C LYS A 104 15.12 -42.52 -20.13
N PRO A 105 15.91 -43.53 -19.67
CA PRO A 105 16.10 -43.89 -18.28
C PRO A 105 17.00 -42.91 -17.53
N PHE A 106 16.62 -42.53 -16.31
CA PHE A 106 17.39 -41.61 -15.50
C PHE A 106 18.26 -42.36 -14.47
N SER A 107 19.37 -41.71 -14.07
CA SER A 107 20.21 -42.20 -12.99
C SER A 107 19.98 -41.41 -11.71
N ALA A 108 20.26 -42.01 -10.55
CA ALA A 108 20.13 -41.32 -9.25
C ALA A 108 20.88 -39.96 -9.18
N PRO A 109 22.15 -39.82 -9.66
CA PRO A 109 22.83 -38.54 -9.62
C PRO A 109 22.17 -37.48 -10.47
N VAL A 110 21.61 -37.82 -11.66
CA VAL A 110 20.91 -36.88 -12.53
C VAL A 110 19.62 -36.39 -11.86
N LEU A 111 18.81 -37.31 -11.35
CA LEU A 111 17.56 -37.01 -10.67
C LEU A 111 17.80 -36.07 -9.47
N MET A 112 18.77 -36.44 -8.61
CA MET A 112 19.17 -35.65 -7.45
C MET A 112 19.61 -34.23 -7.83
N ASN A 113 20.42 -34.09 -8.88
CA ASN A 113 20.94 -32.78 -9.28
C ASN A 113 19.83 -31.83 -9.78
N HIS A 114 18.91 -32.34 -10.63
CA HIS A 114 17.77 -31.55 -11.12
C HIS A 114 16.87 -31.11 -9.95
N ILE A 115 16.47 -32.05 -9.09
CA ILE A 115 15.62 -31.74 -7.93
C ILE A 115 16.28 -30.71 -7.02
N LYS A 116 17.55 -30.97 -6.65
CA LYS A 116 18.28 -30.06 -5.76
C LYS A 116 18.39 -28.65 -6.35
N THR A 117 18.76 -28.53 -7.63
CA THR A 117 18.90 -27.24 -8.30
C THR A 117 17.60 -26.44 -8.26
N HIS A 118 16.47 -27.07 -8.58
CA HIS A 118 15.20 -26.37 -8.57
C HIS A 118 14.68 -26.04 -7.18
N LEU A 119 14.88 -26.91 -6.19
CA LEU A 119 14.52 -26.62 -4.80
C LEU A 119 15.38 -25.50 -4.20
N ASP A 120 16.68 -25.48 -4.48
CA ASP A 120 17.60 -24.43 -4.01
C ASP A 120 17.25 -23.07 -4.64
N VAL A 121 16.89 -23.05 -5.93
CA VAL A 121 16.43 -21.84 -6.63
C VAL A 121 15.10 -21.33 -6.06
N ASP A 122 14.12 -22.22 -5.84
CA ASP A 122 12.83 -21.85 -5.26
C ASP A 122 12.98 -21.26 -3.84
N GLU A 123 13.82 -21.90 -3.02
CA GLU A 123 14.12 -21.41 -1.67
C GLU A 123 14.79 -20.04 -1.70
N LEU A 124 15.76 -19.83 -2.60
CA LEU A 124 16.42 -18.53 -2.78
C LEU A 124 15.44 -17.44 -3.23
N ILE A 125 14.52 -17.76 -4.16
CA ILE A 125 13.49 -16.81 -4.62
C ILE A 125 12.59 -16.44 -3.45
N ARG A 126 12.10 -17.40 -2.66
CA ARG A 126 11.25 -17.14 -1.49
C ARG A 126 11.96 -16.28 -0.45
N GLU A 127 13.21 -16.59 -0.12
CA GLU A 127 14.01 -15.80 0.82
C GLU A 127 14.21 -14.36 0.32
N ARG A 128 14.56 -14.20 -0.96
CA ARG A 128 14.76 -12.86 -1.54
C ARG A 128 13.49 -12.04 -1.59
N THR A 129 12.37 -12.68 -1.95
CA THR A 129 11.07 -12.01 -1.96
C THR A 129 10.68 -11.54 -0.55
N ALA A 130 10.85 -12.39 0.47
CA ALA A 130 10.60 -12.02 1.85
C ALA A 130 11.51 -10.88 2.33
N GLN A 131 12.82 -10.94 1.98
CA GLN A 131 13.77 -9.86 2.30
C GLN A 131 13.39 -8.54 1.62
N LEU A 132 12.99 -8.59 0.34
CA LEU A 132 12.54 -7.39 -0.39
C LEU A 132 11.30 -6.78 0.24
N GLN A 133 10.29 -7.58 0.56
CA GLN A 133 9.09 -7.12 1.26
C GLN A 133 9.42 -6.44 2.59
N GLN A 134 10.27 -7.08 3.39
CA GLN A 134 10.73 -6.49 4.67
C GLN A 134 11.45 -5.16 4.46
N LYS A 135 12.34 -5.07 3.46
CA LYS A 135 13.06 -3.84 3.13
C LYS A 135 12.13 -2.73 2.64
N THR A 136 11.13 -3.07 1.83
CA THR A 136 10.12 -2.11 1.37
C THR A 136 9.36 -1.50 2.54
N VAL A 137 8.89 -2.34 3.48
CA VAL A 137 8.22 -1.86 4.70
C VAL A 137 9.14 -0.98 5.56
N GLN A 138 10.42 -1.37 5.72
CA GLN A 138 11.38 -0.56 6.47
C GLN A 138 11.62 0.81 5.83
N LEU A 139 11.72 0.88 4.50
CA LEU A 139 11.90 2.13 3.76
C LEU A 139 10.67 3.02 3.88
N GLN A 140 9.47 2.47 3.75
CA GLN A 140 8.22 3.22 3.96
C GLN A 140 8.11 3.79 5.37
N ASN A 141 8.44 3.00 6.39
CA ASN A 141 8.44 3.47 7.78
C ASN A 141 9.47 4.60 8.00
N LEU A 142 10.67 4.48 7.43
CA LEU A 142 11.69 5.52 7.50
C LEU A 142 11.25 6.79 6.77
N GLN A 143 10.68 6.67 5.58
CA GLN A 143 10.13 7.80 4.82
C GLN A 143 9.06 8.53 5.63
N ASN A 144 8.09 7.80 6.19
CA ASN A 144 7.04 8.36 7.03
C ASN A 144 7.61 9.06 8.26
N ALA A 145 8.62 8.48 8.91
CA ALA A 145 9.26 9.10 10.08
C ALA A 145 10.00 10.40 9.72
N ILE A 146 10.67 10.45 8.56
CA ILE A 146 11.35 11.66 8.08
C ILE A 146 10.32 12.76 7.75
N ILE A 147 9.25 12.43 7.03
CA ILE A 147 8.18 13.38 6.68
C ILE A 147 7.55 13.93 7.95
N PHE A 148 7.21 13.05 8.91
CA PHE A 148 6.64 13.44 10.18
C PHE A 148 7.59 14.38 10.95
N SER A 149 8.86 14.00 11.11
CA SER A 149 9.83 14.80 11.84
C SER A 149 10.06 16.16 11.18
N PHE A 150 10.08 16.22 9.85
CA PHE A 150 10.22 17.47 9.12
C PHE A 150 9.00 18.37 9.30
N ALA A 151 7.80 17.82 9.17
CA ALA A 151 6.56 18.56 9.39
C ALA A 151 6.46 19.08 10.84
N ASP A 152 6.79 18.23 11.82
CA ASP A 152 6.83 18.58 13.24
C ASP A 152 7.86 19.67 13.54
N MET A 153 9.04 19.63 12.91
CA MET A 153 10.04 20.70 13.04
C MET A 153 9.55 22.04 12.51
N VAL A 154 8.78 22.07 11.41
CA VAL A 154 8.18 23.29 10.87
C VAL A 154 7.11 23.81 11.81
N GLU A 155 6.24 22.94 12.28
CA GLU A 155 5.12 23.25 13.18
C GLU A 155 5.60 23.73 14.56
N ASN A 156 6.61 23.09 15.15
CA ASN A 156 7.17 23.47 16.45
C ASN A 156 7.85 24.85 16.48
N ARG A 157 8.07 25.49 15.31
CA ARG A 157 8.44 26.89 15.23
C ARG A 157 7.26 27.80 15.59
N ASP A 158 6.03 27.34 15.36
CA ASP A 158 4.79 28.02 15.76
C ASP A 158 4.45 27.61 17.20
N LYS A 159 4.70 28.49 18.16
CA LYS A 159 4.54 28.22 19.60
C LYS A 159 3.08 27.96 19.94
N GLY A 160 2.70 26.73 20.17
CA GLY A 160 1.39 26.35 20.69
C GLY A 160 0.66 25.23 19.96
N THR A 161 1.31 24.52 19.05
CA THR A 161 0.66 23.54 18.18
C THR A 161 1.11 22.10 18.39
N GLY A 162 1.71 21.76 19.53
CA GLY A 162 2.14 20.37 19.81
C GLY A 162 1.05 19.35 19.54
N GLY A 163 1.36 18.31 18.72
CA GLY A 163 0.44 17.24 18.31
C GLY A 163 -0.60 17.64 17.25
N HIS A 164 -0.51 18.84 16.67
CA HIS A 164 -1.44 19.32 15.63
C HIS A 164 -1.44 18.39 14.41
N ILE A 165 -0.27 17.94 13.97
CA ILE A 165 -0.12 17.09 12.79
C ILE A 165 -0.84 15.74 12.97
N GLU A 166 -0.71 15.10 14.13
CA GLU A 166 -1.39 13.84 14.43
C GLU A 166 -2.90 14.03 14.51
N ARG A 167 -3.36 15.12 15.18
CA ARG A 167 -4.78 15.37 15.32
C ARG A 167 -5.42 15.71 13.98
N THR A 168 -4.82 16.59 13.17
CA THR A 168 -5.35 16.95 11.85
C THR A 168 -5.39 15.76 10.89
N THR A 169 -4.35 14.90 10.88
CA THR A 169 -4.39 13.65 10.10
C THR A 169 -5.48 12.69 10.58
N SER A 170 -5.73 12.62 11.88
CA SER A 170 -6.83 11.82 12.45
C SER A 170 -8.19 12.37 12.02
N TYR A 171 -8.39 13.69 12.06
CA TYR A 171 -9.63 14.33 11.58
C TYR A 171 -9.87 14.11 10.10
N ILE A 172 -8.83 14.22 9.26
CA ILE A 172 -8.92 13.93 7.83
C ILE A 172 -9.37 12.49 7.61
N LYS A 173 -8.76 11.53 8.31
CA LYS A 173 -9.13 10.12 8.21
C LYS A 173 -10.60 9.89 8.58
N ILE A 174 -11.05 10.42 9.71
CA ILE A 174 -12.45 10.33 10.17
C ILE A 174 -13.40 10.88 9.09
N LEU A 175 -13.05 12.04 8.53
CA LEU A 175 -13.88 12.70 7.53
C LEU A 175 -13.95 11.90 6.23
N MET A 176 -12.81 11.38 5.75
CA MET A 176 -12.76 10.57 4.54
C MET A 176 -13.51 9.24 4.70
N ASP A 177 -13.35 8.56 5.84
CA ASP A 177 -14.09 7.34 6.13
C ASP A 177 -15.62 7.61 6.11
N ALA A 178 -16.06 8.70 6.72
CA ALA A 178 -17.47 9.09 6.75
C ALA A 178 -17.98 9.52 5.36
N MET A 179 -17.16 10.20 4.54
CA MET A 179 -17.51 10.54 3.15
C MET A 179 -17.69 9.28 2.30
N ALA A 180 -16.83 8.30 2.45
CA ALA A 180 -16.92 7.02 1.75
C ALA A 180 -18.17 6.22 2.19
N GLU A 181 -18.46 6.15 3.50
CA GLU A 181 -19.66 5.51 4.05
C GLU A 181 -20.96 6.15 3.51
N ARG A 182 -20.99 7.47 3.36
CA ARG A 182 -22.16 8.23 2.88
C ARG A 182 -22.25 8.31 1.35
N GLY A 183 -21.21 7.95 0.63
CA GLY A 183 -21.17 8.06 -0.83
C GLY A 183 -21.02 9.49 -1.35
N VAL A 184 -20.26 10.33 -0.63
CA VAL A 184 -19.96 11.72 -1.03
C VAL A 184 -18.60 11.76 -1.70
N TYR A 185 -18.51 12.36 -2.90
CA TYR A 185 -17.30 12.47 -3.72
C TYR A 185 -16.63 11.11 -4.02
N THR A 186 -17.45 10.06 -4.22
CA THR A 186 -16.97 8.69 -4.41
C THR A 186 -16.09 8.51 -5.64
N GLU A 187 -16.37 9.22 -6.73
CA GLU A 187 -15.57 9.16 -7.95
C GLU A 187 -14.17 9.75 -7.69
N GLU A 188 -14.10 10.93 -7.04
CA GLU A 188 -12.83 11.56 -6.69
C GLU A 188 -12.03 10.71 -5.69
N LEU A 189 -12.70 10.09 -4.69
CA LEU A 189 -12.05 9.24 -3.69
C LEU A 189 -11.59 7.88 -4.26
N ALA A 190 -12.31 7.31 -5.23
CA ALA A 190 -11.96 6.03 -5.82
C ALA A 190 -10.65 6.05 -6.63
N GLU A 191 -10.27 7.23 -7.12
CA GLU A 191 -9.02 7.46 -7.85
C GLU A 191 -7.81 7.73 -6.95
N MET A 192 -8.01 7.79 -5.62
CA MET A 192 -6.98 8.19 -4.66
C MET A 192 -6.54 7.04 -3.76
N ASP A 193 -5.24 6.93 -3.51
CA ASP A 193 -4.73 6.17 -2.37
C ASP A 193 -4.97 6.97 -1.09
N VAL A 194 -5.95 6.53 -0.31
CA VAL A 194 -6.41 7.23 0.91
C VAL A 194 -5.29 7.33 1.96
N GLU A 195 -4.49 6.28 2.13
CA GLU A 195 -3.39 6.30 3.12
C GLU A 195 -2.27 7.26 2.70
N LEU A 196 -1.95 7.27 1.42
CA LEU A 196 -0.98 8.19 0.83
C LEU A 196 -1.45 9.64 0.95
N MET A 197 -2.72 9.90 0.67
CA MET A 197 -3.34 11.21 0.81
C MET A 197 -3.28 11.70 2.26
N ILE A 198 -3.70 10.89 3.24
CA ILE A 198 -3.64 11.24 4.66
C ILE A 198 -2.20 11.53 5.10
N SER A 199 -1.24 10.71 4.67
CA SER A 199 0.16 10.91 4.99
C SER A 199 0.71 12.22 4.43
N SER A 200 0.28 12.63 3.22
CA SER A 200 0.71 13.85 2.56
C SER A 200 0.15 15.13 3.19
N ALA A 201 -1.00 15.05 3.86
CA ALA A 201 -1.62 16.18 4.56
C ALA A 201 -0.73 16.79 5.67
N ARG A 202 0.22 16.02 6.20
CA ARG A 202 1.22 16.48 7.17
C ARG A 202 2.04 17.67 6.66
N LEU A 203 2.16 17.83 5.34
CA LEU A 203 2.92 18.90 4.71
C LEU A 203 2.09 20.15 4.36
N HIS A 204 0.82 20.26 4.82
CA HIS A 204 -0.04 21.39 4.48
C HIS A 204 0.59 22.73 4.82
N ASP A 205 1.28 22.82 5.93
CA ASP A 205 1.92 24.02 6.46
C ASP A 205 3.43 24.12 6.20
N VAL A 206 3.98 23.27 5.32
CA VAL A 206 5.43 23.24 5.04
C VAL A 206 5.98 24.60 4.61
N GLY A 207 5.18 25.44 3.99
CA GLY A 207 5.58 26.79 3.57
C GLY A 207 5.82 27.77 4.72
N LYS A 208 5.35 27.49 5.94
CA LYS A 208 5.66 28.29 7.15
C LYS A 208 7.17 28.37 7.44
N ILE A 209 7.96 27.45 6.89
CA ILE A 209 9.42 27.49 7.02
C ILE A 209 10.04 28.79 6.47
N THR A 210 9.38 29.47 5.54
CA THR A 210 9.85 30.71 4.93
C THR A 210 9.39 31.95 5.69
N ILE A 211 8.42 31.81 6.61
CA ILE A 211 7.92 32.90 7.41
C ILE A 211 8.88 33.22 8.57
N SER A 212 9.14 34.48 8.82
CA SER A 212 10.02 34.88 9.91
C SER A 212 9.40 34.62 11.28
N ASP A 213 10.21 34.22 12.26
CA ASP A 213 9.74 33.99 13.64
C ASP A 213 9.11 35.23 14.29
N ALA A 214 9.49 36.43 13.85
CA ALA A 214 8.90 37.69 14.32
C ALA A 214 7.42 37.83 13.94
N ILE A 215 7.01 37.26 12.80
CA ILE A 215 5.62 37.24 12.33
C ILE A 215 4.93 35.99 12.90
N LEU A 216 5.54 34.83 12.73
CA LEU A 216 4.97 33.54 13.11
C LEU A 216 4.62 33.51 14.60
N ASN A 217 5.50 34.01 15.46
CA ASN A 217 5.37 34.00 16.92
C ASN A 217 5.00 35.37 17.52
N LYS A 218 4.41 36.26 16.73
CA LYS A 218 4.05 37.60 17.22
C LYS A 218 3.03 37.54 18.34
N PRO A 219 3.33 38.12 19.51
CA PRO A 219 2.35 38.22 20.58
C PRO A 219 1.25 39.26 20.23
N GLY A 220 0.10 38.77 19.77
CA GLY A 220 -1.06 39.60 19.42
C GLY A 220 -1.47 39.47 17.96
N LYS A 221 -2.30 40.44 17.50
CA LYS A 221 -2.78 40.43 16.12
C LYS A 221 -1.69 40.85 15.14
N LEU A 222 -1.62 40.20 13.99
CA LEU A 222 -0.79 40.65 12.86
C LEU A 222 -1.34 41.98 12.30
N THR A 223 -0.45 42.82 11.81
CA THR A 223 -0.85 43.96 10.93
C THR A 223 -1.32 43.42 9.59
N ASP A 224 -1.95 44.24 8.78
CA ASP A 224 -2.39 43.83 7.44
C ASP A 224 -1.22 43.39 6.56
N GLU A 225 -0.07 44.03 6.64
CA GLU A 225 1.16 43.69 5.91
C GLU A 225 1.76 42.36 6.40
N GLU A 226 1.79 42.15 7.71
CA GLU A 226 2.24 40.88 8.31
C GLU A 226 1.29 39.73 7.96
N TYR A 227 -0.02 40.01 7.92
CA TYR A 227 -1.01 39.01 7.51
C TYR A 227 -0.86 38.64 6.03
N GLU A 228 -0.62 39.64 5.13
CA GLU A 228 -0.30 39.35 3.73
C GLU A 228 0.97 38.49 3.63
N THR A 229 1.99 38.79 4.43
CA THR A 229 3.20 37.95 4.50
C THR A 229 2.88 36.52 5.00
N MET A 230 2.06 36.39 6.04
CA MET A 230 1.62 35.07 6.55
C MET A 230 0.93 34.24 5.47
N LYS A 231 0.05 34.84 4.67
CA LYS A 231 -0.65 34.13 3.57
C LYS A 231 0.29 33.53 2.52
N THR A 232 1.51 34.03 2.40
CA THR A 232 2.47 33.53 1.41
C THR A 232 2.89 32.08 1.67
N HIS A 233 2.67 31.54 2.89
CA HIS A 233 3.04 30.14 3.19
C HIS A 233 2.35 29.15 2.25
N CYS A 234 1.13 29.41 1.77
CA CYS A 234 0.47 28.55 0.80
C CYS A 234 1.22 28.51 -0.54
N ALA A 235 1.60 29.66 -1.08
CA ALA A 235 2.37 29.74 -2.32
C ALA A 235 3.78 29.15 -2.15
N GLU A 236 4.42 29.38 -1.01
CA GLU A 236 5.71 28.78 -0.69
C GLU A 236 5.61 27.26 -0.49
N GLY A 237 4.51 26.77 0.08
CA GLY A 237 4.23 25.34 0.18
C GLY A 237 4.12 24.68 -1.19
N LEU A 238 3.41 25.29 -2.14
CA LEU A 238 3.38 24.87 -3.54
C LEU A 238 4.79 24.80 -4.13
N ARG A 239 5.56 25.87 -3.97
CA ARG A 239 6.93 25.96 -4.50
C ARG A 239 7.85 24.87 -3.92
N ILE A 240 7.78 24.62 -2.61
CA ILE A 240 8.59 23.62 -1.93
C ILE A 240 8.22 22.20 -2.41
N THR A 241 6.94 21.88 -2.48
CA THR A 241 6.48 20.57 -2.96
C THR A 241 6.83 20.33 -4.43
N ASP A 242 6.74 21.35 -5.29
CA ASP A 242 7.19 21.29 -6.69
C ASP A 242 8.71 21.05 -6.79
N GLN A 243 9.52 21.69 -5.94
CA GLN A 243 10.98 21.49 -5.91
C GLN A 243 11.38 20.08 -5.43
N ILE A 244 10.63 19.50 -4.50
CA ILE A 244 10.85 18.12 -4.07
C ILE A 244 10.44 17.18 -5.21
N GLY A 245 9.29 17.42 -5.85
CA GLY A 245 8.77 16.62 -6.96
C GLY A 245 9.72 16.55 -8.15
N ALA A 246 10.48 17.62 -8.41
CA ALA A 246 11.51 17.62 -9.46
C ALA A 246 12.73 16.70 -9.15
N ARG A 247 12.80 16.10 -7.97
CA ARG A 247 13.94 15.29 -7.50
C ARG A 247 13.59 13.85 -7.13
N THR A 248 12.32 13.46 -7.30
CA THR A 248 11.83 12.13 -6.95
C THR A 248 10.78 11.66 -7.95
N ASP A 249 10.62 10.35 -8.05
CA ASP A 249 9.58 9.70 -8.86
C ASP A 249 8.26 9.49 -8.06
N ASP A 250 8.22 9.88 -6.78
CA ASP A 250 7.01 9.78 -5.94
C ASP A 250 6.03 10.93 -6.23
N VAL A 251 5.45 10.85 -7.42
CA VAL A 251 4.61 11.93 -7.98
C VAL A 251 3.28 12.03 -7.24
N GLU A 252 2.69 10.92 -6.82
CA GLU A 252 1.34 10.90 -6.24
C GLU A 252 1.30 11.49 -4.83
N PHE A 253 2.22 11.09 -3.95
CA PHE A 253 2.36 11.68 -2.62
C PHE A 253 2.55 13.20 -2.70
N LEU A 254 3.46 13.65 -3.55
CA LEU A 254 3.75 15.08 -3.68
C LEU A 254 2.63 15.86 -4.36
N ARG A 255 1.88 15.24 -5.25
CA ARG A 255 0.67 15.84 -5.82
C ARG A 255 -0.36 16.15 -4.73
N HIS A 256 -0.62 15.20 -3.83
CA HIS A 256 -1.52 15.45 -2.70
C HIS A 256 -0.95 16.49 -1.73
N ALA A 257 0.33 16.38 -1.34
CA ALA A 257 0.98 17.35 -0.46
C ALA A 257 0.90 18.79 -1.02
N ARG A 258 1.12 18.94 -2.33
CA ARG A 258 0.97 20.20 -3.05
C ARG A 258 -0.45 20.78 -2.93
N LEU A 259 -1.46 19.93 -3.11
CA LEU A 259 -2.86 20.33 -3.03
C LEU A 259 -3.26 20.71 -1.59
N PHE A 260 -2.78 20.00 -0.60
CA PHE A 260 -2.96 20.39 0.80
C PHE A 260 -2.28 21.73 1.10
N ALA A 261 -1.01 21.88 0.77
CA ALA A 261 -0.25 23.09 1.08
C ALA A 261 -0.78 24.32 0.36
N GLY A 262 -1.23 24.18 -0.88
CA GLY A 262 -1.63 25.30 -1.70
C GLY A 262 -3.06 25.78 -1.49
N TYR A 263 -3.96 24.93 -0.98
CA TYR A 263 -5.40 25.22 -1.09
C TYR A 263 -6.18 25.08 0.22
N HIS A 264 -5.56 24.77 1.35
CA HIS A 264 -6.26 24.58 2.62
C HIS A 264 -6.87 25.85 3.22
N HIS A 265 -6.47 27.03 2.75
CA HIS A 265 -7.05 28.32 3.12
C HIS A 265 -7.98 28.91 2.06
N GLU A 266 -8.26 28.15 0.99
CA GLU A 266 -9.36 28.53 0.09
C GLU A 266 -10.71 28.38 0.80
N ARG A 267 -11.68 29.15 0.36
CA ARG A 267 -13.02 29.18 0.95
C ARG A 267 -14.07 28.90 -0.10
N TRP A 268 -15.09 28.19 0.27
CA TRP A 268 -16.19 27.83 -0.64
C TRP A 268 -16.79 29.04 -1.37
N ASP A 269 -16.85 30.19 -0.69
CA ASP A 269 -17.38 31.47 -1.22
C ASP A 269 -16.38 32.27 -2.10
N GLY A 270 -15.19 31.75 -2.38
CA GLY A 270 -14.15 32.38 -3.18
C GLY A 270 -13.41 33.52 -2.49
N LYS A 271 -13.62 33.74 -1.19
CA LYS A 271 -12.94 34.78 -0.40
C LYS A 271 -11.69 34.28 0.32
N GLY A 272 -11.24 33.08 -0.04
CA GLY A 272 -10.02 32.47 0.47
C GLY A 272 -8.75 32.96 -0.20
N TYR A 273 -7.65 32.30 0.07
CA TYR A 273 -6.35 32.55 -0.53
C TYR A 273 -5.60 31.22 -0.75
N PRO A 274 -4.59 31.16 -1.63
CA PRO A 274 -3.94 32.27 -2.36
C PRO A 274 -4.61 32.61 -3.71
N HIS A 275 -5.50 31.74 -4.24
CA HIS A 275 -6.02 31.92 -5.61
C HIS A 275 -7.46 32.47 -5.65
N GLY A 276 -8.19 32.41 -4.54
CA GLY A 276 -9.60 32.83 -4.47
C GLY A 276 -10.53 31.88 -5.23
N LEU A 277 -10.24 30.58 -5.22
CA LEU A 277 -11.08 29.55 -5.84
C LEU A 277 -12.39 29.41 -5.08
N ALA A 278 -13.47 29.03 -5.77
CA ALA A 278 -14.79 28.87 -5.18
C ALA A 278 -15.40 27.50 -5.50
N GLY A 279 -16.21 26.99 -4.58
CA GLY A 279 -16.95 25.75 -4.79
C GLY A 279 -16.04 24.55 -5.08
N THR A 280 -16.40 23.76 -6.07
CA THR A 280 -15.66 22.57 -6.49
C THR A 280 -14.38 22.86 -7.28
N ASP A 281 -14.10 24.11 -7.65
CA ASP A 281 -12.81 24.49 -8.22
C ASP A 281 -11.69 24.36 -7.19
N ILE A 282 -12.03 24.37 -5.89
CA ILE A 282 -11.09 24.06 -4.80
C ILE A 282 -10.83 22.54 -4.80
N PRO A 283 -9.58 22.10 -4.92
CA PRO A 283 -9.25 20.68 -4.81
C PRO A 283 -9.82 20.05 -3.54
N LEU A 284 -10.25 18.77 -3.63
CA LEU A 284 -10.85 18.05 -2.50
C LEU A 284 -9.98 18.07 -1.25
N GLN A 285 -8.65 17.94 -1.42
CA GLN A 285 -7.65 18.04 -0.36
C GLN A 285 -7.76 19.34 0.43
N GLY A 286 -7.87 20.49 -0.26
CA GLY A 286 -8.04 21.79 0.37
C GLY A 286 -9.36 21.91 1.12
N ARG A 287 -10.46 21.40 0.50
CA ARG A 287 -11.79 21.39 1.13
C ARG A 287 -11.83 20.56 2.42
N ILE A 288 -11.21 19.37 2.41
CA ILE A 288 -11.14 18.49 3.59
C ILE A 288 -10.23 19.10 4.68
N MET A 289 -9.05 19.61 4.29
CA MET A 289 -8.10 20.17 5.25
C MET A 289 -8.65 21.37 5.99
N ALA A 290 -9.47 22.20 5.33
CA ALA A 290 -10.09 23.35 5.97
C ALA A 290 -10.94 22.98 7.20
N PHE A 291 -11.60 21.82 7.22
CA PHE A 291 -12.31 21.31 8.40
C PHE A 291 -11.36 20.88 9.49
N ALA A 292 -10.34 20.08 9.15
CA ALA A 292 -9.42 19.51 10.10
C ALA A 292 -8.58 20.58 10.83
N ASP A 293 -8.03 21.51 10.06
CA ASP A 293 -7.19 22.59 10.58
C ASP A 293 -8.00 23.57 11.47
N VAL A 294 -9.16 24.00 11.00
CA VAL A 294 -9.99 24.94 11.80
C VAL A 294 -10.56 24.24 13.03
N TYR A 295 -10.99 22.99 12.96
CA TYR A 295 -11.46 22.27 14.14
C TYR A 295 -10.34 22.16 15.18
N ASP A 296 -9.15 21.74 14.79
CA ASP A 296 -8.00 21.69 15.69
C ASP A 296 -7.67 23.04 16.29
N ALA A 297 -7.67 24.10 15.47
CA ALA A 297 -7.42 25.46 15.93
C ALA A 297 -8.46 26.00 16.92
N LEU A 298 -9.69 25.48 16.89
CA LEU A 298 -10.74 25.85 17.85
C LEU A 298 -10.61 25.13 19.17
N VAL A 299 -10.31 23.82 19.14
CA VAL A 299 -10.30 22.97 20.35
C VAL A 299 -8.94 22.91 21.05
N SER A 300 -7.87 23.31 20.37
CA SER A 300 -6.52 23.32 20.95
C SER A 300 -6.24 24.59 21.76
N ALA A 301 -5.48 24.45 22.85
CA ALA A 301 -5.05 25.58 23.65
C ALA A 301 -4.05 26.45 22.88
N ARG A 302 -4.28 27.77 22.86
CA ARG A 302 -3.35 28.75 22.27
C ARG A 302 -2.95 29.79 23.34
N PRO A 303 -1.74 30.36 23.26
CA PRO A 303 -1.24 31.29 24.30
C PRO A 303 -2.18 32.44 24.66
N TYR A 304 -3.07 32.83 23.73
CA TYR A 304 -3.93 34.01 23.87
C TYR A 304 -5.43 33.69 23.85
N LYS A 305 -5.84 32.41 23.77
CA LYS A 305 -7.24 32.02 23.63
C LYS A 305 -7.51 30.71 24.36
N LYS A 306 -8.55 30.69 25.19
CA LYS A 306 -9.05 29.42 25.76
C LYS A 306 -9.62 28.57 24.65
N PRO A 307 -9.39 27.25 24.69
CA PRO A 307 -10.00 26.32 23.75
C PRO A 307 -11.53 26.37 23.87
N PHE A 308 -12.20 26.22 22.76
CA PHE A 308 -13.62 25.94 22.70
C PHE A 308 -13.89 24.48 23.08
N THR A 309 -15.10 24.19 23.56
CA THR A 309 -15.55 22.81 23.67
C THR A 309 -15.75 22.20 22.27
N GLY A 310 -15.72 20.90 22.15
CA GLY A 310 -15.98 20.23 20.85
C GLY A 310 -17.34 20.62 20.26
N GLU A 311 -18.39 20.76 21.11
CA GLU A 311 -19.72 21.19 20.67
C GLU A 311 -19.74 22.62 20.15
N GLU A 312 -19.04 23.54 20.82
CA GLU A 312 -18.89 24.92 20.34
C GLU A 312 -18.14 24.98 19.00
N ALA A 313 -17.07 24.20 18.85
CA ALA A 313 -16.30 24.12 17.62
C ALA A 313 -17.16 23.59 16.46
N VAL A 314 -17.93 22.52 16.67
CA VAL A 314 -18.87 21.98 15.70
C VAL A 314 -19.89 23.06 15.28
N LYS A 315 -20.47 23.78 16.21
CA LYS A 315 -21.42 24.87 15.92
C LYS A 315 -20.80 25.95 15.05
N ILE A 316 -19.58 26.42 15.37
CA ILE A 316 -18.87 27.45 14.61
C ILE A 316 -18.60 26.98 13.17
N ILE A 317 -18.16 25.73 13.00
CA ILE A 317 -17.92 25.18 11.67
C ILE A 317 -19.20 25.08 10.87
N MET A 318 -20.30 24.61 11.46
CA MET A 318 -21.60 24.48 10.79
C MET A 318 -22.18 25.86 10.37
N GLU A 319 -21.94 26.93 11.12
CA GLU A 319 -22.30 28.29 10.73
C GLU A 319 -21.55 28.77 9.47
N GLY A 320 -20.39 28.17 9.18
CA GLY A 320 -19.59 28.42 7.98
C GLY A 320 -19.95 27.57 6.76
N ALA A 321 -20.87 26.63 6.88
CA ALA A 321 -21.27 25.76 5.77
C ALA A 321 -21.85 26.57 4.59
N GLY A 322 -21.41 26.25 3.35
CA GLY A 322 -21.77 27.00 2.14
C GLY A 322 -21.11 28.37 1.97
N THR A 323 -20.28 28.80 2.94
CA THR A 323 -19.48 30.04 2.85
C THR A 323 -17.98 29.74 2.99
N GLN A 324 -17.54 29.34 4.15
CA GLN A 324 -16.16 28.93 4.37
C GLN A 324 -15.93 27.49 3.92
N TYR A 325 -16.89 26.61 4.18
CA TYR A 325 -16.77 25.17 3.99
C TYR A 325 -17.71 24.64 2.92
N ASP A 326 -17.29 23.57 2.27
CA ASP A 326 -18.11 22.76 1.38
C ASP A 326 -19.37 22.26 2.12
N PRO A 327 -20.58 22.58 1.64
CA PRO A 327 -21.81 22.21 2.35
C PRO A 327 -22.03 20.70 2.46
N LEU A 328 -21.62 19.91 1.46
CA LEU A 328 -21.76 18.46 1.52
C LEU A 328 -20.79 17.85 2.52
N ILE A 329 -19.54 18.32 2.55
CA ILE A 329 -18.57 17.87 3.55
C ILE A 329 -18.99 18.33 4.95
N ALA A 330 -19.60 19.53 5.09
CA ALA A 330 -20.13 20.00 6.37
C ALA A 330 -21.22 19.07 6.94
N GLU A 331 -22.11 18.55 6.10
CA GLU A 331 -23.10 17.56 6.54
C GLU A 331 -22.43 16.26 7.02
N VAL A 332 -21.42 15.75 6.29
CA VAL A 332 -20.65 14.56 6.69
C VAL A 332 -19.89 14.81 8.01
N PHE A 333 -19.27 15.96 8.14
CA PHE A 333 -18.60 16.38 9.37
C PHE A 333 -19.54 16.39 10.56
N TYR A 334 -20.75 16.96 10.39
CA TYR A 334 -21.74 16.99 11.46
C TYR A 334 -22.19 15.59 11.91
N GLU A 335 -22.33 14.65 10.99
CA GLU A 335 -22.65 13.25 11.30
C GLU A 335 -21.48 12.55 12.01
N ALA A 336 -20.24 12.86 11.64
CA ALA A 336 -19.02 12.28 12.23
C ALA A 336 -18.52 13.02 13.49
N ARG A 337 -19.20 14.09 13.95
CA ARG A 337 -18.73 15.00 15.02
C ARG A 337 -18.32 14.29 16.31
N ASP A 338 -19.01 13.23 16.71
CA ASP A 338 -18.69 12.49 17.93
C ASP A 338 -17.34 11.79 17.83
N LYS A 339 -16.97 11.32 16.62
CA LYS A 339 -15.65 10.75 16.33
C LYS A 339 -14.56 11.85 16.39
N PHE A 340 -14.85 13.06 15.92
CA PHE A 340 -13.95 14.22 16.04
C PHE A 340 -13.70 14.59 17.51
N MET A 341 -14.77 14.68 18.31
CA MET A 341 -14.68 15.00 19.73
C MET A 341 -13.96 13.92 20.56
N ALA A 342 -13.87 12.71 20.07
CA ALA A 342 -13.18 11.60 20.73
C ALA A 342 -11.67 11.58 20.47
N VAL A 343 -11.14 12.41 19.58
CA VAL A 343 -9.69 12.53 19.35
C VAL A 343 -9.06 13.24 20.55
N GLU A 344 -8.06 12.62 21.17
CA GLU A 344 -7.34 13.20 22.31
C GLU A 344 -6.55 14.46 21.90
N ILE A 345 -6.64 15.52 22.72
CA ILE A 345 -6.03 16.83 22.48
C ILE A 345 -4.79 17.01 23.35
#